data_afd8d9c29569fe9a63f5cc4efef1e5e5
#
_entry.id   afd8d9c29569fe9a63f5cc4efef1e5e5
#
_cell.length_a   1.000
_cell.length_b   1.000
_cell.length_c   1.000
_cell.angle_alpha   90.00
_cell.angle_beta   90.00
_cell.angle_gamma   90.00
#
_symmetry.space_group_name_H-M   'P 1'
#
loop_
_entity.id
_entity.type
_entity.pdbx_description
1 polymer ?
#
loop_
_entity_poly.entity_id
_entity_poly.type
_entity_poly.pdbx_seq_one_letter_code
_entity_poly.pdbx_strand_id
1 'polypeptide(L)'
;IPITLDVSKEFADTVKTKQDIALRDQEGVILAILSISDKWVPDKKREAKKVFGSDDAAHPGVHYLKNLAGPIYLGGKITGIQKPVHYDFRGRRNTPNELRSYFQKLGWSQIVAFQTRNPLHRAHQELTFRAAKEVQANLLIHPVVGMTKPGDVDHFTRVRCYEAVLNNYPAATTTLS
;
A
#
# COMPACT_ATOMS: atom_id res chain seq x y z
N ILE A 1 10.06 -7.14 2.39
CA ILE A 1 10.66 -6.31 1.33
C ILE A 1 10.92 -4.97 1.94
N PRO A 2 12.15 -4.46 1.89
CA PRO A 2 12.46 -3.14 2.39
C PRO A 2 11.73 -2.09 1.55
N ILE A 3 11.25 -1.05 2.21
CA ILE A 3 10.77 0.15 1.53
C ILE A 3 12.03 0.96 1.19
N THR A 4 12.23 1.22 -0.08
CA THR A 4 13.41 1.93 -0.60
C THR A 4 13.02 3.32 -1.09
N LEU A 5 13.94 4.26 -0.95
CA LEU A 5 13.89 5.56 -1.62
C LEU A 5 15.05 5.64 -2.60
N ASP A 6 14.72 5.58 -3.87
CA ASP A 6 15.67 5.72 -4.95
C ASP A 6 15.65 7.16 -5.48
N VAL A 7 16.83 7.63 -5.89
CA VAL A 7 17.00 8.99 -6.39
C VAL A 7 17.95 9.01 -7.59
N SER A 8 17.89 10.09 -8.37
CA SER A 8 18.85 10.32 -9.44
C SER A 8 20.25 10.58 -8.88
N LYS A 9 21.27 10.39 -9.72
CA LYS A 9 22.65 10.67 -9.34
C LYS A 9 22.84 12.16 -9.04
N GLU A 10 22.26 13.03 -9.87
CA GLU A 10 22.35 14.47 -9.71
C GLU A 10 21.80 14.91 -8.34
N PHE A 11 20.64 14.41 -7.96
CA PHE A 11 20.09 14.70 -6.62
C PHE A 11 20.95 14.12 -5.50
N ALA A 12 21.40 12.88 -5.65
CA ALA A 12 22.26 12.23 -4.66
C ALA A 12 23.57 12.98 -4.41
N ASP A 13 24.11 13.66 -5.43
CA ASP A 13 25.33 14.46 -5.32
C ASP A 13 25.11 15.79 -4.52
N THR A 14 23.86 16.27 -4.43
CA THR A 14 23.51 17.44 -3.64
C THR A 14 23.30 17.17 -2.15
N VAL A 15 23.07 15.90 -1.76
CA VAL A 15 22.73 15.55 -0.37
C VAL A 15 23.85 14.76 0.31
N LYS A 16 23.96 14.92 1.63
CA LYS A 16 24.97 14.26 2.47
C LYS A 16 24.31 13.42 3.57
N THR A 17 25.04 12.44 4.09
CA THR A 17 24.65 11.77 5.34
C THR A 17 24.60 12.77 6.50
N LYS A 18 23.70 12.55 7.43
CA LYS A 18 23.36 13.44 8.55
C LYS A 18 22.66 14.75 8.12
N GLN A 19 22.11 14.78 6.91
CA GLN A 19 21.29 15.88 6.41
C GLN A 19 19.81 15.45 6.44
N ASP A 20 18.94 16.41 6.72
CA ASP A 20 17.50 16.24 6.62
C ASP A 20 16.99 16.70 5.26
N ILE A 21 16.12 15.92 4.65
CA ILE A 21 15.43 16.28 3.41
C ILE A 21 13.92 16.15 3.57
N ALA A 22 13.18 17.05 2.93
CA ALA A 22 11.73 17.02 2.91
C ALA A 22 11.22 16.04 1.83
N LEU A 23 10.41 15.08 2.22
CA LEU A 23 9.65 14.23 1.30
C LEU A 23 8.33 14.93 1.01
N ARG A 24 8.09 15.21 -0.26
CA ARG A 24 6.92 15.94 -0.76
C ARG A 24 6.07 15.07 -1.66
N ASP A 25 4.77 15.34 -1.68
CA ASP A 25 3.89 14.82 -2.72
C ASP A 25 4.06 15.59 -4.05
N GLN A 26 3.26 15.22 -5.05
CA GLN A 26 3.29 15.85 -6.36
C GLN A 26 2.82 17.31 -6.36
N GLU A 27 2.03 17.71 -5.34
CA GLU A 27 1.54 19.08 -5.14
C GLU A 27 2.56 19.94 -4.37
N GLY A 28 3.69 19.36 -3.94
CA GLY A 28 4.75 20.04 -3.19
C GLY A 28 4.54 20.08 -1.68
N VAL A 29 3.48 19.45 -1.16
CA VAL A 29 3.18 19.42 0.28
C VAL A 29 4.17 18.51 1.00
N ILE A 30 4.75 18.97 2.09
CA ILE A 30 5.70 18.17 2.89
C ILE A 30 4.94 17.12 3.68
N LEU A 31 5.19 15.85 3.38
CA LEU A 31 4.59 14.71 4.07
C LEU A 31 5.46 14.18 5.21
N ALA A 32 6.77 14.21 5.03
CA ALA A 32 7.72 13.70 6.00
C ALA A 32 9.10 14.34 5.84
N ILE A 33 9.93 14.16 6.85
CA ILE A 33 11.36 14.47 6.83
C ILE A 33 12.13 13.15 6.85
N LEU A 34 13.07 12.97 5.94
CA LEU A 34 14.05 11.89 5.98
C LEU A 34 15.38 12.42 6.51
N SER A 35 15.80 11.95 7.68
CA SER A 35 17.15 12.17 8.22
C SER A 35 18.08 11.12 7.61
N ILE A 36 18.90 11.50 6.65
CA ILE A 36 19.74 10.59 5.86
C ILE A 36 20.84 10.01 6.75
N SER A 37 20.83 8.69 6.95
CA SER A 37 21.90 7.96 7.63
C SER A 37 22.85 7.24 6.67
N ASP A 38 22.34 6.87 5.49
CA ASP A 38 23.08 6.08 4.52
C ASP A 38 22.74 6.47 3.07
N LYS A 39 23.73 6.32 2.19
CA LYS A 39 23.60 6.57 0.75
C LYS A 39 24.48 5.56 0.00
N TRP A 40 23.88 4.75 -0.88
CA TRP A 40 24.64 3.70 -1.59
C TRP A 40 24.10 3.41 -3.00
N VAL A 41 24.93 2.76 -3.80
CA VAL A 41 24.55 2.19 -5.09
C VAL A 41 24.05 0.75 -4.85
N PRO A 42 22.76 0.45 -5.14
CA PRO A 42 22.24 -0.89 -4.94
C PRO A 42 22.78 -1.87 -6.01
N ASP A 43 23.03 -3.11 -5.60
CA ASP A 43 23.20 -4.22 -6.54
C ASP A 43 21.82 -4.68 -7.03
N LYS A 44 21.30 -3.99 -8.05
CA LYS A 44 19.97 -4.25 -8.62
C LYS A 44 19.80 -5.68 -9.15
N LYS A 45 20.87 -6.31 -9.63
CA LYS A 45 20.82 -7.70 -10.10
C LYS A 45 20.59 -8.66 -8.95
N ARG A 46 21.33 -8.49 -7.87
CA ARG A 46 21.16 -9.26 -6.64
C ARG A 46 19.78 -9.02 -6.01
N GLU A 47 19.35 -7.77 -5.96
CA GLU A 47 18.04 -7.37 -5.47
C GLU A 47 16.93 -8.04 -6.28
N ALA A 48 16.98 -7.97 -7.62
CA ALA A 48 16.01 -8.63 -8.50
C ALA A 48 15.88 -10.13 -8.18
N LYS A 49 17.02 -10.84 -8.10
CA LYS A 49 17.03 -12.28 -7.80
C LYS A 49 16.51 -12.61 -6.41
N LYS A 50 16.83 -11.80 -5.40
CA LYS A 50 16.43 -12.07 -4.02
C LYS A 50 14.98 -11.67 -3.72
N VAL A 51 14.48 -10.60 -4.35
CA VAL A 51 13.12 -10.08 -4.12
C VAL A 51 12.09 -10.74 -5.04
N PHE A 52 12.41 -10.87 -6.33
CA PHE A 52 11.46 -11.36 -7.34
C PHE A 52 11.73 -12.81 -7.80
N GLY A 53 12.81 -13.42 -7.34
CA GLY A 53 13.21 -14.76 -7.76
C GLY A 53 13.78 -14.83 -9.18
N SER A 54 13.85 -13.71 -9.89
CA SER A 54 14.30 -13.61 -11.28
C SER A 54 15.03 -12.29 -11.53
N ASP A 55 15.88 -12.24 -12.52
CA ASP A 55 16.45 -11.00 -13.05
C ASP A 55 15.99 -10.71 -14.49
N ASP A 56 14.94 -11.41 -14.95
CA ASP A 56 14.33 -11.18 -16.26
C ASP A 56 13.47 -9.91 -16.25
N ALA A 57 13.76 -8.98 -17.19
CA ALA A 57 13.03 -7.73 -17.33
C ALA A 57 11.58 -7.91 -17.83
N ALA A 58 11.18 -9.09 -18.28
CA ALA A 58 9.77 -9.41 -18.55
C ALA A 58 8.91 -9.39 -17.27
N HIS A 59 9.51 -9.60 -16.10
CA HIS A 59 8.82 -9.45 -14.83
C HIS A 59 8.62 -7.96 -14.48
N PRO A 60 7.40 -7.46 -14.23
CA PRO A 60 7.13 -6.03 -14.03
C PRO A 60 7.97 -5.37 -12.93
N GLY A 61 8.18 -6.05 -11.79
CA GLY A 61 9.01 -5.54 -10.69
C GLY A 61 10.49 -5.45 -11.06
N VAL A 62 11.00 -6.39 -11.84
CA VAL A 62 12.38 -6.36 -12.36
C VAL A 62 12.54 -5.25 -13.40
N HIS A 63 11.54 -5.07 -14.26
CA HIS A 63 11.51 -3.97 -15.22
C HIS A 63 11.59 -2.62 -14.51
N TYR A 64 10.73 -2.41 -13.49
CA TYR A 64 10.76 -1.19 -12.68
C TYR A 64 12.15 -0.97 -12.07
N LEU A 65 12.68 -1.99 -11.39
CA LEU A 65 13.98 -1.91 -10.70
C LEU A 65 15.13 -1.56 -11.63
N LYS A 66 15.15 -2.15 -12.83
CA LYS A 66 16.27 -1.95 -13.78
C LYS A 66 16.15 -0.66 -14.59
N ASN A 67 14.93 -0.27 -14.98
CA ASN A 67 14.71 0.75 -16.00
C ASN A 67 14.12 2.07 -15.45
N LEU A 68 13.42 2.02 -14.32
CA LEU A 68 12.71 3.18 -13.76
C LEU A 68 13.29 3.66 -12.43
N ALA A 69 13.65 2.74 -11.54
CA ALA A 69 14.23 3.10 -10.26
C ALA A 69 15.58 3.81 -10.42
N GLY A 70 15.79 4.85 -9.62
CA GLY A 70 17.03 5.62 -9.59
C GLY A 70 18.27 4.79 -9.23
N PRO A 71 19.48 5.24 -9.58
CA PRO A 71 20.71 4.48 -9.38
C PRO A 71 21.26 4.54 -7.94
N ILE A 72 20.76 5.44 -7.10
CA ILE A 72 21.24 5.64 -5.74
C ILE A 72 20.09 5.46 -4.77
N TYR A 73 20.32 4.72 -3.69
CA TYR A 73 19.37 4.59 -2.60
C TYR A 73 19.77 5.47 -1.42
N LEU A 74 18.78 6.07 -0.78
CA LEU A 74 18.92 6.81 0.47
C LEU A 74 18.25 6.04 1.60
N GLY A 75 18.97 5.85 2.70
CA GLY A 75 18.45 5.26 3.91
C GLY A 75 18.44 6.27 5.06
N GLY A 76 17.51 6.09 5.99
CA GLY A 76 17.44 6.96 7.14
C GLY A 76 16.17 6.83 7.95
N LYS A 77 16.07 7.67 8.98
CA LYS A 77 14.88 7.76 9.82
C LYS A 77 13.87 8.69 9.17
N ILE A 78 12.62 8.24 9.10
CA ILE A 78 11.50 9.07 8.64
C ILE A 78 10.74 9.63 9.85
N THR A 79 10.53 10.94 9.83
CA THR A 79 9.64 11.65 10.76
C THR A 79 8.44 12.15 9.98
N GLY A 80 7.26 11.58 10.22
CA GLY A 80 6.01 12.00 9.56
C GLY A 80 5.57 13.38 10.05
N ILE A 81 5.17 14.25 9.10
CA ILE A 81 4.61 15.57 9.36
C ILE A 81 3.09 15.51 9.24
N GLN A 82 2.60 14.97 8.13
CA GLN A 82 1.18 14.81 7.87
C GLN A 82 0.92 13.64 6.92
N LYS A 83 -0.33 13.17 6.92
CA LYS A 83 -0.76 12.12 6.00
C LYS A 83 -0.94 12.70 4.59
N PRO A 84 -0.74 11.88 3.53
CA PRO A 84 -1.14 12.26 2.18
C PRO A 84 -2.64 12.59 2.15
N VAL A 85 -3.01 13.64 1.44
CA VAL A 85 -4.42 14.00 1.25
C VAL A 85 -5.00 13.15 0.13
N HIS A 86 -6.15 12.55 0.40
CA HIS A 86 -6.94 11.84 -0.60
C HIS A 86 -8.29 12.51 -0.74
N TYR A 87 -8.74 12.71 -1.98
CA TYR A 87 -9.99 13.43 -2.28
C TYR A 87 -11.19 12.51 -2.48
N ASP A 88 -10.92 11.22 -2.77
CA ASP A 88 -11.90 10.18 -3.01
C ASP A 88 -12.05 9.24 -1.82
N PHE A 89 -13.23 8.73 -1.60
CA PHE A 89 -13.59 7.72 -0.59
C PHE A 89 -13.00 7.99 0.81
N ARG A 90 -12.95 9.24 1.23
CA ARG A 90 -12.31 9.68 2.50
C ARG A 90 -12.77 8.90 3.71
N GLY A 91 -14.05 8.54 3.79
CA GLY A 91 -14.62 7.75 4.87
C GLY A 91 -14.17 6.29 4.92
N ARG A 92 -13.43 5.83 3.88
CA ARG A 92 -12.88 4.47 3.78
C ARG A 92 -11.35 4.42 3.95
N ARG A 93 -10.69 5.57 4.04
CA ARG A 93 -9.24 5.67 4.14
C ARG A 93 -8.80 5.81 5.59
N ASN A 94 -8.85 4.70 6.31
CA ASN A 94 -8.47 4.67 7.72
C ASN A 94 -7.00 4.29 7.89
N THR A 95 -6.35 4.91 8.85
CA THR A 95 -5.04 4.42 9.34
C THR A 95 -5.21 3.14 10.14
N PRO A 96 -4.14 2.35 10.35
CA PRO A 96 -4.20 1.18 11.23
C PRO A 96 -4.73 1.48 12.63
N ASN A 97 -4.39 2.64 13.21
CA ASN A 97 -4.86 3.03 14.53
C ASN A 97 -6.36 3.39 14.52
N GLU A 98 -6.82 4.09 13.51
CA GLU A 98 -8.25 4.40 13.33
C GLU A 98 -9.07 3.11 13.17
N LEU A 99 -8.59 2.14 12.38
CA LEU A 99 -9.24 0.84 12.23
C LEU A 99 -9.27 0.05 13.55
N ARG A 100 -8.16 -0.02 14.28
CA ARG A 100 -8.14 -0.68 15.59
C ARG A 100 -9.14 -0.07 16.55
N SER A 101 -9.19 1.27 16.63
CA SER A 101 -10.15 1.98 17.46
C SER A 101 -11.60 1.72 17.02
N TYR A 102 -11.83 1.64 15.71
CA TYR A 102 -13.14 1.31 15.15
C TYR A 102 -13.57 -0.10 15.52
N PHE A 103 -12.69 -1.09 15.38
CA PHE A 103 -12.96 -2.47 15.75
C PHE A 103 -13.27 -2.62 17.25
N GLN A 104 -12.51 -1.93 18.11
CA GLN A 104 -12.81 -1.89 19.55
C GLN A 104 -14.21 -1.33 19.85
N LYS A 105 -14.60 -0.24 19.19
CA LYS A 105 -15.95 0.34 19.36
C LYS A 105 -17.06 -0.61 18.95
N LEU A 106 -16.80 -1.46 17.94
CA LEU A 106 -17.74 -2.50 17.49
C LEU A 106 -17.71 -3.77 18.34
N GLY A 107 -16.80 -3.88 19.31
CA GLY A 107 -16.58 -5.11 20.08
C GLY A 107 -15.94 -6.24 19.28
N TRP A 108 -15.27 -5.93 18.18
CA TRP A 108 -14.64 -6.94 17.33
C TRP A 108 -13.29 -7.37 17.90
N SER A 109 -13.18 -8.64 18.29
CA SER A 109 -11.96 -9.22 18.88
C SER A 109 -11.13 -10.01 17.87
N GLN A 110 -11.78 -10.60 16.87
CA GLN A 110 -11.14 -11.36 15.81
C GLN A 110 -11.57 -10.84 14.45
N ILE A 111 -10.59 -10.67 13.53
CA ILE A 111 -10.83 -10.09 12.22
C ILE A 111 -10.13 -10.91 11.17
N VAL A 112 -10.90 -11.33 10.15
CA VAL A 112 -10.38 -11.84 8.88
C VAL A 112 -10.31 -10.67 7.92
N ALA A 113 -9.15 -10.46 7.32
CA ALA A 113 -8.97 -9.44 6.29
C ALA A 113 -8.87 -10.08 4.90
N PHE A 114 -9.62 -9.56 3.96
CA PHE A 114 -9.56 -9.96 2.56
C PHE A 114 -9.05 -8.81 1.70
N GLN A 115 -7.83 -8.97 1.18
CA GLN A 115 -7.23 -8.00 0.30
C GLN A 115 -7.40 -8.42 -1.16
N THR A 116 -7.87 -7.51 -1.99
CA THR A 116 -8.03 -7.73 -3.42
C THR A 116 -7.89 -6.42 -4.20
N ARG A 117 -7.55 -6.53 -5.48
CA ARG A 117 -7.59 -5.42 -6.43
C ARG A 117 -8.61 -5.64 -7.56
N ASN A 118 -9.37 -6.72 -7.50
CA ASN A 118 -10.40 -7.04 -8.46
C ASN A 118 -11.79 -6.82 -7.85
N PRO A 119 -12.83 -6.49 -8.64
CA PRO A 119 -14.20 -6.50 -8.16
C PRO A 119 -14.56 -7.82 -7.48
N LEU A 120 -15.40 -7.78 -6.46
CA LEU A 120 -15.84 -9.00 -5.78
C LEU A 120 -16.83 -9.78 -6.66
N HIS A 121 -16.49 -11.04 -6.88
CA HIS A 121 -17.41 -12.03 -7.47
C HIS A 121 -18.16 -12.77 -6.37
N ARG A 122 -19.24 -13.50 -6.73
CA ARG A 122 -19.95 -14.38 -5.78
C ARG A 122 -19.02 -15.39 -5.10
N ALA A 123 -18.02 -15.92 -5.83
CA ALA A 123 -17.02 -16.82 -5.26
C ALA A 123 -16.19 -16.16 -4.16
N HIS A 124 -15.77 -14.91 -4.34
CA HIS A 124 -15.05 -14.15 -3.30
C HIS A 124 -15.94 -13.86 -2.10
N GLN A 125 -17.19 -13.51 -2.33
CA GLN A 125 -18.15 -13.29 -1.25
C GLN A 125 -18.33 -14.57 -0.42
N GLU A 126 -18.56 -15.70 -1.06
CA GLU A 126 -18.72 -16.99 -0.38
C GLU A 126 -17.44 -17.39 0.36
N LEU A 127 -16.27 -17.22 -0.25
CA LEU A 127 -14.98 -17.49 0.37
C LEU A 127 -14.78 -16.68 1.65
N THR A 128 -15.01 -15.37 1.59
CA THR A 128 -14.84 -14.48 2.75
C THR A 128 -15.85 -14.77 3.85
N PHE A 129 -17.07 -15.14 3.46
CA PHE A 129 -18.12 -15.53 4.40
C PHE A 129 -17.76 -16.80 5.16
N ARG A 130 -17.29 -17.84 4.44
CA ARG A 130 -16.85 -19.10 5.05
C ARG A 130 -15.65 -18.89 5.94
N ALA A 131 -14.64 -18.15 5.48
CA ALA A 131 -13.45 -17.86 6.27
C ALA A 131 -13.78 -17.14 7.58
N ALA A 132 -14.64 -16.12 7.54
CA ALA A 132 -15.06 -15.40 8.74
C ALA A 132 -15.87 -16.29 9.69
N LYS A 133 -16.76 -17.12 9.15
CA LYS A 133 -17.60 -18.07 9.93
C LYS A 133 -16.75 -19.15 10.59
N GLU A 134 -15.79 -19.73 9.88
CA GLU A 134 -14.95 -20.83 10.37
C GLU A 134 -14.15 -20.44 11.61
N VAL A 135 -13.61 -19.23 11.62
CA VAL A 135 -12.83 -18.71 12.75
C VAL A 135 -13.63 -17.79 13.68
N GLN A 136 -14.93 -17.68 13.48
CA GLN A 136 -15.84 -16.83 14.27
C GLN A 136 -15.39 -15.38 14.35
N ALA A 137 -14.91 -14.83 13.23
CA ALA A 137 -14.36 -13.49 13.12
C ALA A 137 -15.25 -12.54 12.34
N ASN A 138 -15.03 -11.25 12.50
CA ASN A 138 -15.58 -10.21 11.67
C ASN A 138 -14.70 -10.01 10.41
N LEU A 139 -15.25 -9.45 9.34
CA LEU A 139 -14.60 -9.34 8.05
C LEU A 139 -14.20 -7.89 7.76
N LEU A 140 -12.92 -7.70 7.42
CA LEU A 140 -12.42 -6.48 6.79
C LEU A 140 -12.21 -6.73 5.30
N ILE A 141 -12.97 -6.07 4.44
CA ILE A 141 -12.67 -5.98 3.03
C ILE A 141 -11.70 -4.82 2.84
N HIS A 142 -10.48 -5.13 2.34
CA HIS A 142 -9.37 -4.19 2.26
C HIS A 142 -8.82 -4.13 0.82
N PRO A 143 -9.49 -3.40 -0.08
CA PRO A 143 -9.07 -3.35 -1.48
C PRO A 143 -7.82 -2.49 -1.67
N VAL A 144 -7.02 -2.87 -2.66
CA VAL A 144 -5.92 -2.03 -3.14
C VAL A 144 -6.47 -0.99 -4.12
N VAL A 145 -6.28 0.28 -3.81
CA VAL A 145 -6.76 1.41 -4.63
C VAL A 145 -5.62 2.24 -5.25
N GLY A 146 -4.40 1.72 -5.26
CA GLY A 146 -3.25 2.35 -5.91
C GLY A 146 -3.30 2.25 -7.45
N MET A 147 -2.13 2.40 -8.07
CA MET A 147 -1.99 2.30 -9.53
C MET A 147 -2.56 0.98 -10.07
N THR A 148 -3.36 1.08 -11.12
CA THR A 148 -3.95 -0.05 -11.83
C THR A 148 -3.02 -0.50 -12.95
N LYS A 149 -3.01 -1.81 -13.23
CA LYS A 149 -2.36 -2.35 -14.43
C LYS A 149 -3.25 -2.13 -15.65
N PRO A 150 -2.67 -2.10 -16.86
CA PRO A 150 -3.46 -2.17 -18.09
C PRO A 150 -4.42 -3.37 -18.05
N GLY A 151 -5.72 -3.13 -18.29
CA GLY A 151 -6.77 -4.13 -18.22
C GLY A 151 -7.44 -4.32 -16.86
N ASP A 152 -6.94 -3.72 -15.79
CA ASP A 152 -7.65 -3.70 -14.50
C ASP A 152 -8.85 -2.72 -14.57
N VAL A 153 -9.91 -3.03 -13.86
CA VAL A 153 -11.01 -2.09 -13.62
C VAL A 153 -10.48 -0.92 -12.78
N ASP A 154 -10.86 0.31 -13.13
CA ASP A 154 -10.47 1.52 -12.37
C ASP A 154 -10.91 1.44 -10.91
N HIS A 155 -10.20 2.14 -10.04
CA HIS A 155 -10.44 2.02 -8.60
C HIS A 155 -11.77 2.62 -8.13
N PHE A 156 -12.31 3.63 -8.83
CA PHE A 156 -13.62 4.21 -8.48
C PHE A 156 -14.73 3.18 -8.71
N THR A 157 -14.73 2.52 -9.86
CA THR A 157 -15.68 1.45 -10.18
C THR A 157 -15.51 0.27 -9.20
N ARG A 158 -14.27 -0.12 -8.90
CA ARG A 158 -14.02 -1.20 -7.94
C ARG A 158 -14.58 -0.91 -6.56
N VAL A 159 -14.31 0.28 -6.00
CA VAL A 159 -14.79 0.63 -4.66
C VAL A 159 -16.31 0.69 -4.62
N ARG A 160 -16.97 1.24 -5.64
CA ARG A 160 -18.44 1.22 -5.76
C ARG A 160 -19.00 -0.20 -5.81
N CYS A 161 -18.31 -1.12 -6.51
CA CYS A 161 -18.69 -2.53 -6.50
C CYS A 161 -18.58 -3.13 -5.09
N TYR A 162 -17.52 -2.82 -4.34
CA TYR A 162 -17.40 -3.29 -2.96
C TYR A 162 -18.51 -2.72 -2.07
N GLU A 163 -18.81 -1.44 -2.16
CA GLU A 163 -19.90 -0.82 -1.40
C GLU A 163 -21.27 -1.47 -1.70
N ALA A 164 -21.54 -1.75 -2.97
CA ALA A 164 -22.77 -2.44 -3.36
C ALA A 164 -22.87 -3.86 -2.77
N VAL A 165 -21.74 -4.58 -2.73
CA VAL A 165 -21.70 -5.97 -2.20
C VAL A 165 -21.80 -6.02 -0.68
N LEU A 166 -21.44 -4.95 0.06
CA LEU A 166 -21.53 -4.92 1.53
C LEU A 166 -22.94 -5.23 2.04
N ASN A 167 -23.97 -4.84 1.29
CA ASN A 167 -25.36 -5.11 1.64
C ASN A 167 -25.74 -6.61 1.63
N ASN A 168 -24.90 -7.45 1.03
CA ASN A 168 -25.09 -8.89 0.99
C ASN A 168 -24.47 -9.61 2.19
N TYR A 169 -23.74 -8.91 3.05
CA TYR A 169 -23.18 -9.46 4.28
C TYR A 169 -24.12 -9.21 5.48
N PRO A 170 -24.10 -10.05 6.52
CA PRO A 170 -24.87 -9.79 7.72
C PRO A 170 -24.53 -8.43 8.32
N ALA A 171 -25.53 -7.75 8.84
CA ALA A 171 -25.38 -6.44 9.47
C ALA A 171 -24.31 -6.48 10.56
N ALA A 172 -23.48 -5.44 10.62
CA ALA A 172 -22.44 -5.25 11.62
C ALA A 172 -21.35 -6.33 11.69
N THR A 173 -21.22 -7.20 10.67
CA THR A 173 -20.16 -8.23 10.62
C THR A 173 -19.02 -7.90 9.68
N THR A 174 -19.22 -6.95 8.79
CA THR A 174 -18.27 -6.66 7.70
C THR A 174 -18.05 -5.16 7.58
N THR A 175 -16.81 -4.74 7.34
CA THR A 175 -16.45 -3.36 7.01
C THR A 175 -15.54 -3.30 5.79
N LEU A 176 -15.56 -2.17 5.12
CA LEU A 176 -14.70 -1.79 3.98
C LEU A 176 -13.78 -0.65 4.40
N SER A 177 -12.48 -0.82 4.18
CA SER A 177 -11.49 0.23 4.41
C SER A 177 -10.29 0.10 3.49
#